data_f9e706e453f8e92bb64b99ffe09495ee
#
_entry.id   f9e706e453f8e92bb64b99ffe09495ee
#
_cell.length_a   1.000
_cell.length_b   1.000
_cell.length_c   1.000
_cell.angle_alpha   90.00
_cell.angle_beta   90.00
_cell.angle_gamma   90.00
#
_symmetry.space_group_name_H-M   'P 1'
#
loop_
_entity.id
_entity.type
_entity.pdbx_description
1 polymer ?
#
loop_
_entity_poly.entity_id
_entity_poly.type
_entity_poly.pdbx_seq_one_letter_code
_entity_poly.pdbx_strand_id
1 'polypeptide(L)'
;MHQSTKILTLTLLSSMMIACGNPVKERSHVVAPASLVMSNMAADSTRKMIAPAAYMAAMPSPESVRLEQNTEKYQKNEVNPIYRVADHAVSTFSIDVDTGSYSNTRRFLNDGRLPPVDAVRAEEMINYFDYQYPQPNSIHPFSVTTEIVDSPWKENAKLIKIGIQAKDLATKQLPPANLVFLVDVSGSMDAPDKLPLVKQTLRLLTEQLRPQDKVTIITYASGEKLVLEPTSGDQKDKILRVIDALQASGATAGEQAIQLAYQQAEKAMLKNGINRILLATDGDFNVGITDFSTLKGMVAEKRKSGISLTTLGFGTGNYNEQLMEQLADAGDGNYSYIDNKNEAKKVVQRQLSSTLATVAQDVKIQVEFNPATVKEYRLVGYENRMLKQEDFNNDKVDAGDIGAGHNVTAIYEIIPVGQQGWLNDSRYQASTKTDTTKKSEYAFVNLRYKLPNQEKSILLNQAVKAQSKSLAQANSDTRFAIAVASYAQQLKGGQYNAAMGWDQIIQLAQQSAKPDPYQMREEFIELAKIAKSLSAKKD
;
A
#
# COMPACT_ATOMS: atom_id res chain seq x y z
N MET A 1 -43.06 9.57 49.39
CA MET A 1 -43.44 10.96 49.74
C MET A 1 -42.56 11.91 48.93
N HIS A 2 -43.25 12.79 48.23
CA HIS A 2 -42.82 13.98 47.52
C HIS A 2 -42.04 13.85 46.21
N GLN A 3 -42.86 13.98 45.19
CA GLN A 3 -42.57 14.48 43.84
C GLN A 3 -42.04 15.92 43.87
N SER A 4 -41.26 16.29 42.92
CA SER A 4 -41.28 17.66 42.34
C SER A 4 -40.81 17.64 40.91
N THR A 5 -41.76 17.75 40.04
CA THR A 5 -41.72 18.11 38.63
C THR A 5 -41.30 19.58 38.47
N LYS A 6 -40.39 19.91 37.57
CA LYS A 6 -40.25 21.27 37.01
C LYS A 6 -40.18 21.22 35.50
N ILE A 7 -41.24 21.67 34.89
CA ILE A 7 -41.41 22.12 33.52
C ILE A 7 -40.64 23.42 33.34
N LEU A 8 -39.90 23.59 32.27
CA LEU A 8 -39.46 24.92 31.83
C LEU A 8 -39.59 25.07 30.31
N THR A 9 -40.26 26.10 30.00
CA THR A 9 -40.86 26.63 28.81
C THR A 9 -39.89 26.98 27.68
N LEU A 10 -40.34 26.74 26.48
CA LEU A 10 -39.83 27.12 25.18
C LEU A 10 -40.07 28.63 24.94
N THR A 11 -39.06 29.41 24.54
CA THR A 11 -39.23 30.73 23.93
C THR A 11 -38.57 30.78 22.57
N LEU A 12 -39.39 30.93 21.54
CA LEU A 12 -39.02 31.29 20.19
C LEU A 12 -38.59 32.77 20.17
N LEU A 13 -37.44 33.08 19.57
CA LEU A 13 -37.13 34.42 19.10
C LEU A 13 -36.88 34.38 17.61
N SER A 14 -37.79 34.97 16.88
CA SER A 14 -37.75 35.32 15.47
C SER A 14 -36.87 36.57 15.30
N SER A 15 -35.87 36.53 14.46
CA SER A 15 -35.15 37.72 14.01
C SER A 15 -35.18 37.81 12.48
N MET A 16 -35.92 38.80 12.05
CA MET A 16 -36.00 39.34 10.69
C MET A 16 -34.67 39.92 10.24
N MET A 17 -34.13 39.46 9.10
CA MET A 17 -33.05 40.16 8.41
C MET A 17 -33.55 40.84 7.15
N ILE A 18 -33.27 42.10 7.09
CA ILE A 18 -33.56 43.04 6.00
C ILE A 18 -32.53 42.81 4.89
N ALA A 19 -33.04 42.63 3.67
CA ALA A 19 -32.24 42.57 2.46
C ALA A 19 -31.93 43.99 1.96
N CYS A 20 -30.63 44.27 1.75
CA CYS A 20 -30.19 45.39 0.90
C CYS A 20 -29.63 44.80 -0.40
N GLY A 21 -30.32 45.07 -1.49
CA GLY A 21 -29.88 44.75 -2.83
C GLY A 21 -28.96 45.81 -3.39
N ASN A 22 -28.02 45.37 -4.21
CA ASN A 22 -27.30 46.21 -5.17
C ASN A 22 -27.40 45.58 -6.56
N PRO A 23 -27.54 46.39 -7.63
CA PRO A 23 -27.95 45.91 -8.93
C PRO A 23 -26.77 45.42 -9.79
N VAL A 24 -27.00 44.30 -10.45
CA VAL A 24 -26.13 43.78 -11.49
C VAL A 24 -26.36 44.55 -12.79
N LYS A 25 -25.30 45.08 -13.38
CA LYS A 25 -25.30 45.68 -14.72
C LYS A 25 -25.28 44.53 -15.76
N GLU A 26 -26.38 44.39 -16.49
CA GLU A 26 -26.44 43.67 -17.75
C GLU A 26 -25.57 44.35 -18.81
N ARG A 27 -24.69 43.60 -19.46
CA ARG A 27 -24.08 43.98 -20.74
C ARG A 27 -24.76 43.18 -21.87
N SER A 28 -25.56 43.87 -22.64
CA SER A 28 -26.17 43.41 -23.86
C SER A 28 -25.10 43.10 -24.93
N HIS A 29 -25.15 41.92 -25.50
CA HIS A 29 -24.46 41.57 -26.71
C HIS A 29 -25.26 42.06 -27.93
N VAL A 30 -24.66 42.95 -28.70
CA VAL A 30 -25.16 43.41 -29.98
C VAL A 30 -24.66 42.40 -31.06
N VAL A 31 -25.61 41.79 -31.73
CA VAL A 31 -25.38 40.99 -32.95
C VAL A 31 -25.47 41.91 -34.16
N ALA A 32 -24.45 41.96 -34.96
CA ALA A 32 -24.47 42.66 -36.27
C ALA A 32 -24.69 41.66 -37.40
N PRO A 33 -25.45 42.00 -38.43
CA PRO A 33 -25.83 41.07 -39.50
C PRO A 33 -24.81 41.02 -40.65
N ALA A 34 -24.73 39.86 -41.30
CA ALA A 34 -23.97 39.60 -42.49
C ALA A 34 -24.55 40.36 -43.68
N SER A 35 -23.69 41.06 -44.43
CA SER A 35 -24.03 41.61 -45.74
C SER A 35 -23.39 40.78 -46.84
N LEU A 36 -24.26 40.23 -47.69
CA LEU A 36 -23.97 39.67 -49.00
C LEU A 36 -23.63 40.82 -49.97
N VAL A 37 -22.52 40.69 -50.70
CA VAL A 37 -22.31 41.43 -51.95
C VAL A 37 -21.94 40.42 -53.04
N MET A 38 -22.88 40.27 -53.96
CA MET A 38 -22.62 39.73 -55.28
C MET A 38 -22.13 40.86 -56.19
N SER A 39 -21.15 40.61 -57.00
CA SER A 39 -21.09 41.25 -58.33
C SER A 39 -20.26 40.48 -59.34
N ASN A 40 -20.84 40.43 -60.48
CA ASN A 40 -20.67 39.72 -61.73
C ASN A 40 -19.38 39.98 -62.50
N MET A 41 -19.07 38.92 -63.27
CA MET A 41 -18.69 38.83 -64.70
C MET A 41 -17.49 39.63 -65.26
N ALA A 42 -16.56 38.89 -65.82
CA ALA A 42 -16.32 38.89 -67.27
C ALA A 42 -15.36 37.75 -67.61
N ALA A 43 -15.73 37.06 -68.68
CA ALA A 43 -14.93 36.03 -69.36
C ALA A 43 -13.84 36.69 -70.20
N ASP A 44 -12.68 36.10 -70.29
CA ASP A 44 -11.98 35.98 -71.56
C ASP A 44 -11.07 34.74 -71.59
N SER A 45 -11.03 34.23 -72.85
CA SER A 45 -10.44 32.96 -73.25
C SER A 45 -8.91 33.05 -73.38
N THR A 46 -8.23 31.98 -73.22
CA THR A 46 -7.33 31.24 -74.10
C THR A 46 -6.10 30.64 -73.41
N ARG A 47 -5.86 29.46 -73.82
CA ARG A 47 -4.64 28.64 -73.90
C ARG A 47 -4.36 27.63 -72.77
N LYS A 48 -4.68 26.38 -73.14
CA LYS A 48 -4.14 25.16 -72.62
C LYS A 48 -2.62 25.16 -72.71
N MET A 49 -1.98 24.94 -71.52
CA MET A 49 -0.70 24.25 -71.46
C MET A 49 -0.84 23.14 -70.44
N ILE A 50 -0.70 21.92 -70.91
CA ILE A 50 -0.65 20.69 -70.08
C ILE A 50 0.75 20.63 -69.52
N ALA A 51 0.86 20.77 -68.19
CA ALA A 51 2.06 20.40 -67.44
C ALA A 51 1.85 19.01 -66.75
N PRO A 52 2.85 18.12 -66.71
CA PRO A 52 2.68 16.79 -66.21
C PRO A 52 2.48 16.84 -64.67
N ALA A 53 1.49 16.09 -64.19
CA ALA A 53 1.23 15.89 -62.78
C ALA A 53 2.45 15.21 -62.11
N ALA A 54 3.21 15.98 -61.37
CA ALA A 54 4.18 15.41 -60.43
C ALA A 54 3.38 14.70 -59.33
N TYR A 55 3.52 13.38 -59.27
CA TYR A 55 3.05 12.55 -58.18
C TYR A 55 3.91 12.93 -56.94
N MET A 56 3.46 13.88 -56.14
CA MET A 56 3.99 14.06 -54.78
C MET A 56 3.44 12.91 -53.93
N ALA A 57 4.26 11.89 -53.77
CA ALA A 57 4.04 10.92 -52.70
C ALA A 57 3.93 11.70 -51.38
N ALA A 58 2.76 11.64 -50.75
CA ALA A 58 2.58 12.14 -49.39
C ALA A 58 3.56 11.39 -48.50
N MET A 59 4.59 12.09 -48.02
CA MET A 59 5.39 11.57 -46.91
C MET A 59 4.42 11.30 -45.75
N PRO A 60 4.49 10.11 -45.10
CA PRO A 60 3.75 9.89 -43.87
C PRO A 60 4.20 10.97 -42.89
N SER A 61 3.26 11.75 -42.39
CA SER A 61 3.53 12.64 -41.26
C SER A 61 4.18 11.82 -40.15
N PRO A 62 5.23 12.31 -39.47
CA PRO A 62 5.77 11.60 -38.33
C PRO A 62 4.60 11.40 -37.38
N GLU A 63 4.30 10.13 -37.13
CA GLU A 63 3.37 9.72 -36.08
C GLU A 63 3.83 10.45 -34.82
N SER A 64 3.07 11.43 -34.39
CA SER A 64 3.32 12.10 -33.13
C SER A 64 3.21 10.98 -32.08
N VAL A 65 4.35 10.52 -31.58
CA VAL A 65 4.41 9.69 -30.37
C VAL A 65 3.68 10.51 -29.33
N ARG A 66 2.40 10.23 -29.11
CA ARG A 66 1.69 10.69 -27.92
C ARG A 66 2.47 10.10 -26.76
N LEU A 67 3.32 10.90 -26.15
CA LEU A 67 3.81 10.61 -24.81
C LEU A 67 2.56 10.45 -23.96
N GLU A 68 2.20 9.20 -23.66
CA GLU A 68 1.14 8.92 -22.70
C GLU A 68 1.49 9.69 -21.43
N GLN A 69 0.66 10.66 -21.09
CA GLN A 69 0.88 11.43 -19.86
C GLN A 69 0.73 10.44 -18.72
N ASN A 70 1.80 10.26 -17.95
CA ASN A 70 1.76 9.46 -16.72
C ASN A 70 0.76 10.11 -15.77
N THR A 71 -0.36 9.44 -15.53
CA THR A 71 -1.45 9.87 -14.65
C THR A 71 -1.49 9.08 -13.34
N GLU A 72 -0.43 8.34 -13.03
CA GLU A 72 -0.31 7.53 -11.83
C GLU A 72 -0.52 8.37 -10.56
N LYS A 73 -1.23 7.79 -9.58
CA LYS A 73 -1.59 8.46 -8.33
C LYS A 73 -1.04 7.69 -7.14
N TYR A 74 -0.35 8.44 -6.27
CA TYR A 74 0.23 7.96 -5.03
C TYR A 74 -0.27 8.78 -3.86
N GLN A 75 -0.49 8.15 -2.71
CA GLN A 75 -0.86 8.87 -1.50
C GLN A 75 0.34 9.63 -0.96
N LYS A 76 0.18 10.94 -0.79
CA LYS A 76 1.21 11.77 -0.16
C LYS A 76 1.28 11.46 1.33
N ASN A 77 2.46 11.07 1.80
CA ASN A 77 2.74 10.82 3.20
C ASN A 77 3.95 11.64 3.65
N GLU A 78 3.77 12.44 4.68
CA GLU A 78 4.87 13.19 5.29
C GLU A 78 5.71 12.24 6.15
N VAL A 79 7.03 12.40 6.11
CA VAL A 79 7.96 11.60 6.91
C VAL A 79 7.68 11.81 8.39
N ASN A 80 7.70 10.74 9.17
CA ASN A 80 7.48 10.78 10.61
C ASN A 80 8.40 11.82 11.29
N PRO A 81 7.85 12.69 12.14
CA PRO A 81 8.62 13.67 12.88
C PRO A 81 9.47 13.02 13.97
N ILE A 82 10.42 13.80 14.47
CA ILE A 82 11.18 13.44 15.67
C ILE A 82 10.38 13.83 16.90
N TYR A 83 10.25 12.91 17.83
CA TYR A 83 9.58 13.13 19.10
C TYR A 83 10.58 13.17 20.26
N ARG A 84 10.36 14.10 21.17
CA ARG A 84 11.03 14.11 22.46
C ARG A 84 10.25 13.19 23.40
N VAL A 85 10.94 12.21 24.03
CA VAL A 85 10.29 11.22 24.92
C VAL A 85 9.60 11.89 26.11
N ALA A 86 10.15 12.99 26.61
CA ALA A 86 9.54 13.73 27.72
C ALA A 86 8.16 14.34 27.39
N ASP A 87 7.89 14.60 26.10
CA ASP A 87 6.60 15.16 25.63
C ASP A 87 5.68 14.08 25.08
N HIS A 88 6.27 13.09 24.38
CA HIS A 88 5.59 12.01 23.68
C HIS A 88 6.37 10.70 23.88
N ALA A 89 6.11 10.00 24.99
CA ALA A 89 6.83 8.77 25.30
C ALA A 89 6.35 7.56 24.48
N VAL A 90 5.21 7.66 23.81
CA VAL A 90 4.50 6.53 23.21
C VAL A 90 4.32 6.75 21.71
N SER A 91 4.65 5.72 20.92
CA SER A 91 4.39 5.62 19.50
C SER A 91 3.43 4.46 19.25
N THR A 92 2.31 4.70 18.55
CA THR A 92 1.28 3.70 18.26
C THR A 92 1.03 3.63 16.76
N PHE A 93 1.00 2.43 16.19
CA PHE A 93 0.75 2.21 14.77
C PHE A 93 0.09 0.85 14.54
N SER A 94 -0.61 0.72 13.40
CA SER A 94 -1.15 -0.53 12.89
C SER A 94 -0.05 -1.36 12.21
N ILE A 95 -0.16 -2.67 12.26
CA ILE A 95 0.68 -3.54 11.44
C ILE A 95 0.42 -3.28 9.95
N ASP A 96 1.44 -3.49 9.12
CA ASP A 96 1.33 -3.44 7.67
C ASP A 96 2.12 -4.61 7.06
N VAL A 97 1.49 -5.31 6.11
CA VAL A 97 2.08 -6.45 5.38
C VAL A 97 2.09 -6.22 3.87
N ASP A 98 1.72 -5.03 3.41
CA ASP A 98 1.75 -4.64 2.01
C ASP A 98 3.19 -4.54 1.49
N THR A 99 3.37 -4.77 0.19
CA THR A 99 4.70 -4.82 -0.43
C THR A 99 4.74 -4.14 -1.80
N GLY A 100 3.68 -3.46 -2.18
CA GLY A 100 3.52 -2.86 -3.50
C GLY A 100 4.53 -1.77 -3.82
N SER A 101 4.96 -1.00 -2.82
CA SER A 101 5.94 0.08 -3.01
C SER A 101 7.29 -0.43 -3.50
N TYR A 102 7.76 -1.60 -3.07
CA TYR A 102 9.03 -2.16 -3.54
C TYR A 102 8.95 -2.58 -5.01
N SER A 103 7.96 -3.37 -5.40
CA SER A 103 7.79 -3.84 -6.77
C SER A 103 7.53 -2.68 -7.75
N ASN A 104 6.79 -1.66 -7.31
CA ASN A 104 6.58 -0.44 -8.09
C ASN A 104 7.89 0.37 -8.24
N THR A 105 8.68 0.54 -7.19
CA THR A 105 10.01 1.17 -7.25
C THR A 105 10.93 0.41 -8.19
N ARG A 106 10.94 -0.93 -8.15
CA ARG A 106 11.70 -1.79 -9.07
C ARG A 106 11.35 -1.50 -10.52
N ARG A 107 10.06 -1.39 -10.82
CA ARG A 107 9.58 -1.04 -12.15
C ARG A 107 10.15 0.31 -12.62
N PHE A 108 10.03 1.37 -11.82
CA PHE A 108 10.56 2.69 -12.17
C PHE A 108 12.06 2.65 -12.47
N LEU A 109 12.83 1.94 -11.65
CA LEU A 109 14.28 1.84 -11.83
C LEU A 109 14.66 1.05 -13.09
N ASN A 110 13.95 -0.04 -13.38
CA ASN A 110 14.14 -0.83 -14.60
C ASN A 110 13.77 -0.03 -15.87
N ASP A 111 12.82 0.91 -15.76
CA ASP A 111 12.49 1.88 -16.80
C ASP A 111 13.48 3.05 -16.90
N GLY A 112 14.58 3.03 -16.12
CA GLY A 112 15.60 4.07 -16.12
C GLY A 112 15.17 5.39 -15.48
N ARG A 113 14.19 5.36 -14.56
CA ARG A 113 13.64 6.52 -13.85
C ARG A 113 13.66 6.30 -12.34
N LEU A 114 13.88 7.37 -11.58
CA LEU A 114 13.66 7.33 -10.13
C LEU A 114 12.14 7.33 -9.85
N PRO A 115 11.69 6.59 -8.81
CA PRO A 115 10.29 6.63 -8.41
C PRO A 115 9.91 8.03 -7.90
N PRO A 116 8.62 8.44 -8.02
CA PRO A 116 8.12 9.57 -7.26
C PRO A 116 8.32 9.35 -5.76
N VAL A 117 8.60 10.41 -5.01
CA VAL A 117 8.82 10.32 -3.55
C VAL A 117 7.63 9.69 -2.82
N ASP A 118 6.42 10.01 -3.27
CA ASP A 118 5.18 9.51 -2.69
C ASP A 118 4.90 8.02 -3.00
N ALA A 119 5.58 7.44 -4.01
CA ALA A 119 5.52 6.00 -4.30
C ALA A 119 6.43 5.17 -3.38
N VAL A 120 7.29 5.82 -2.58
CA VAL A 120 8.29 5.15 -1.73
C VAL A 120 7.79 5.06 -0.30
N ARG A 121 7.48 3.84 0.15
CA ARG A 121 7.11 3.53 1.53
C ARG A 121 8.16 2.64 2.18
N ALA A 122 8.81 3.18 3.20
CA ALA A 122 9.95 2.52 3.79
C ALA A 122 9.57 1.19 4.48
N GLU A 123 8.42 1.15 5.14
CA GLU A 123 7.87 -0.06 5.79
C GLU A 123 7.61 -1.18 4.77
N GLU A 124 6.97 -0.89 3.65
CA GLU A 124 6.68 -1.87 2.61
C GLU A 124 7.96 -2.40 1.95
N MET A 125 8.96 -1.53 1.76
CA MET A 125 10.27 -1.95 1.26
C MET A 125 10.98 -2.86 2.24
N ILE A 126 10.99 -2.52 3.54
CA ILE A 126 11.58 -3.36 4.59
C ILE A 126 10.85 -4.70 4.66
N ASN A 127 9.51 -4.70 4.66
CA ASN A 127 8.68 -5.89 4.81
C ASN A 127 8.53 -6.71 3.51
N TYR A 128 9.07 -6.22 2.39
CA TYR A 128 9.15 -7.00 1.15
C TYR A 128 10.01 -8.24 1.29
N PHE A 129 11.02 -8.22 2.16
CA PHE A 129 11.98 -9.30 2.36
C PHE A 129 11.62 -10.18 3.56
N ASP A 130 11.99 -11.45 3.46
CA ASP A 130 11.90 -12.37 4.59
C ASP A 130 13.09 -12.23 5.51
N TYR A 131 12.78 -12.12 6.78
CA TYR A 131 13.74 -12.18 7.87
C TYR A 131 13.52 -13.45 8.68
N GLN A 132 14.59 -14.15 9.02
CA GLN A 132 14.51 -15.40 9.76
C GLN A 132 14.28 -15.13 11.27
N TYR A 133 13.05 -14.78 11.63
CA TYR A 133 12.68 -14.64 13.02
C TYR A 133 12.29 -15.99 13.62
N PRO A 134 12.50 -16.20 14.95
CA PRO A 134 12.06 -17.40 15.64
C PRO A 134 10.54 -17.58 15.54
N GLN A 135 10.09 -18.80 15.28
CA GLN A 135 8.67 -19.12 15.35
C GLN A 135 8.13 -18.97 16.77
N PRO A 136 6.86 -18.56 16.96
CA PRO A 136 6.25 -18.46 18.26
C PRO A 136 6.21 -19.84 18.96
N ASN A 137 6.61 -19.86 20.22
CA ASN A 137 6.63 -21.05 21.08
C ASN A 137 5.72 -20.92 22.31
N SER A 138 4.79 -19.96 22.29
CA SER A 138 3.85 -19.66 23.35
C SER A 138 2.39 -19.85 22.89
N ILE A 139 1.44 -19.51 23.75
CA ILE A 139 0.00 -19.48 23.42
C ILE A 139 -0.35 -18.36 22.43
N HIS A 140 0.52 -17.36 22.30
CA HIS A 140 0.34 -16.27 21.36
C HIS A 140 0.71 -16.70 19.93
N PRO A 141 -0.01 -16.22 18.90
CA PRO A 141 0.32 -16.52 17.50
C PRO A 141 1.54 -15.73 17.00
N PHE A 142 2.25 -15.03 17.88
CA PHE A 142 3.42 -14.22 17.56
C PHE A 142 4.62 -14.52 18.42
N SER A 143 5.80 -14.35 17.83
CA SER A 143 7.03 -14.05 18.56
C SER A 143 7.45 -12.61 18.29
N VAL A 144 8.02 -11.94 19.29
CA VAL A 144 8.59 -10.60 19.17
C VAL A 144 10.08 -10.68 19.48
N THR A 145 10.91 -10.16 18.57
CA THR A 145 12.37 -10.10 18.73
C THR A 145 12.84 -8.67 18.62
N THR A 146 13.84 -8.28 19.38
CA THR A 146 14.43 -6.94 19.31
C THR A 146 15.93 -7.03 19.19
N GLU A 147 16.52 -6.17 18.37
CA GLU A 147 17.95 -6.00 18.25
C GLU A 147 18.30 -4.51 18.18
N ILE A 148 19.28 -4.09 18.99
CA ILE A 148 19.69 -2.70 19.06
C ILE A 148 21.12 -2.59 18.55
N VAL A 149 21.34 -1.66 17.61
CA VAL A 149 22.64 -1.40 17.01
C VAL A 149 22.95 0.09 16.96
N ASP A 150 24.23 0.43 16.81
CA ASP A 150 24.61 1.81 16.54
C ASP A 150 24.08 2.27 15.20
N SER A 151 23.52 3.47 15.14
CA SER A 151 22.95 4.02 13.92
C SER A 151 24.05 4.39 12.91
N PRO A 152 23.96 3.94 11.66
CA PRO A 152 24.86 4.42 10.61
C PRO A 152 24.42 5.80 10.06
N TRP A 153 23.26 6.30 10.46
CA TRP A 153 22.66 7.53 9.94
C TRP A 153 23.06 8.76 10.72
N LYS A 154 23.26 8.61 12.02
CA LYS A 154 23.63 9.71 12.92
C LYS A 154 24.52 9.20 14.04
N GLU A 155 25.61 9.93 14.28
CA GLU A 155 26.51 9.69 15.40
C GLU A 155 25.76 9.74 16.73
N ASN A 156 26.10 8.86 17.64
CA ASN A 156 25.50 8.71 18.99
C ASN A 156 24.02 8.30 19.01
N ALA A 157 23.40 8.10 17.84
CA ALA A 157 22.09 7.49 17.74
C ALA A 157 22.17 5.95 17.73
N LYS A 158 21.06 5.31 18.01
CA LYS A 158 20.91 3.85 17.92
C LYS A 158 19.66 3.49 17.14
N LEU A 159 19.69 2.31 16.51
CA LEU A 159 18.52 1.74 15.84
C LEU A 159 17.98 0.60 16.69
N ILE A 160 16.69 0.63 16.97
CA ILE A 160 15.93 -0.48 17.54
C ILE A 160 15.18 -1.15 16.40
N LYS A 161 15.57 -2.37 16.05
CA LYS A 161 14.78 -3.22 15.15
C LYS A 161 13.84 -4.08 15.97
N ILE A 162 12.55 -4.04 15.66
CA ILE A 162 11.50 -4.90 16.22
C ILE A 162 11.06 -5.84 15.11
N GLY A 163 11.25 -7.14 15.30
CA GLY A 163 10.80 -8.19 14.40
C GLY A 163 9.64 -8.96 15.03
N ILE A 164 8.55 -9.09 14.30
CA ILE A 164 7.35 -9.84 14.69
C ILE A 164 7.21 -10.99 13.70
N GLN A 165 7.11 -12.22 14.21
CA GLN A 165 6.87 -13.43 13.42
C GLN A 165 5.49 -13.99 13.74
N ALA A 166 4.62 -14.06 12.77
CA ALA A 166 3.36 -14.79 12.90
C ALA A 166 3.61 -16.30 12.76
N LYS A 167 2.83 -17.09 13.51
CA LYS A 167 2.87 -18.55 13.47
C LYS A 167 2.65 -19.05 12.05
N ASP A 168 3.52 -19.94 11.60
CA ASP A 168 3.35 -20.61 10.32
C ASP A 168 2.33 -21.76 10.43
N LEU A 169 1.55 -21.96 9.37
CA LEU A 169 0.59 -23.05 9.22
C LEU A 169 0.93 -23.86 7.99
N ALA A 170 1.07 -25.18 8.14
CA ALA A 170 1.25 -26.04 7.00
C ALA A 170 0.05 -25.93 6.04
N THR A 171 0.29 -25.90 4.72
CA THR A 171 -0.75 -25.72 3.69
C THR A 171 -1.93 -26.70 3.84
N LYS A 172 -1.66 -27.90 4.34
CA LYS A 172 -2.70 -28.92 4.62
C LYS A 172 -3.63 -28.55 5.78
N GLN A 173 -3.21 -27.64 6.66
CA GLN A 173 -3.98 -27.18 7.82
C GLN A 173 -4.82 -25.95 7.51
N LEU A 174 -4.64 -25.35 6.32
CA LEU A 174 -5.44 -24.21 5.91
C LEU A 174 -6.90 -24.62 5.71
N PRO A 175 -7.88 -23.84 6.18
CA PRO A 175 -9.29 -24.07 5.87
C PRO A 175 -9.53 -24.08 4.36
N PRO A 176 -10.63 -24.68 3.87
CA PRO A 176 -11.01 -24.57 2.47
C PRO A 176 -11.27 -23.12 2.09
N ALA A 177 -10.96 -22.77 0.85
CA ALA A 177 -11.07 -21.40 0.35
C ALA A 177 -12.17 -21.25 -0.72
N ASN A 178 -12.96 -20.18 -0.61
CA ASN A 178 -13.87 -19.69 -1.63
C ASN A 178 -13.26 -18.40 -2.20
N LEU A 179 -12.71 -18.46 -3.40
CA LEU A 179 -11.99 -17.39 -4.07
C LEU A 179 -12.82 -16.84 -5.23
N VAL A 180 -13.04 -15.55 -5.24
CA VAL A 180 -13.68 -14.86 -6.37
C VAL A 180 -12.63 -14.01 -7.08
N PHE A 181 -12.26 -14.38 -8.30
CA PHE A 181 -11.39 -13.58 -9.15
C PHE A 181 -12.25 -12.54 -9.85
N LEU A 182 -12.03 -11.28 -9.51
CA LEU A 182 -12.64 -10.13 -10.16
C LEU A 182 -11.59 -9.49 -11.06
N VAL A 183 -11.73 -9.68 -12.37
CA VAL A 183 -10.70 -9.36 -13.36
C VAL A 183 -11.14 -8.21 -14.24
N ASP A 184 -10.34 -7.17 -14.25
CA ASP A 184 -10.42 -6.10 -15.24
C ASP A 184 -10.03 -6.64 -16.62
N VAL A 185 -10.94 -6.49 -17.58
CA VAL A 185 -10.70 -6.82 -18.98
C VAL A 185 -11.04 -5.61 -19.89
N SER A 186 -10.95 -4.39 -19.36
CA SER A 186 -11.10 -3.16 -20.14
C SER A 186 -10.01 -3.04 -21.21
N GLY A 187 -10.23 -2.14 -22.19
CA GLY A 187 -9.29 -1.96 -23.28
C GLY A 187 -7.89 -1.54 -22.85
N SER A 188 -7.76 -0.83 -21.71
CA SER A 188 -6.47 -0.46 -21.12
C SER A 188 -5.64 -1.66 -20.67
N MET A 189 -6.26 -2.82 -20.44
CA MET A 189 -5.62 -4.06 -19.98
C MET A 189 -4.91 -4.86 -21.08
N ASP A 190 -4.87 -4.40 -22.33
CA ASP A 190 -4.29 -5.16 -23.47
C ASP A 190 -2.74 -5.23 -23.45
N ALA A 191 -2.08 -4.40 -22.66
CA ALA A 191 -0.62 -4.37 -22.60
C ALA A 191 -0.01 -5.66 -21.97
N PRO A 192 1.23 -6.04 -22.33
CA PRO A 192 1.88 -7.28 -21.87
C PRO A 192 2.03 -7.37 -20.35
N ASP A 193 2.22 -6.25 -19.66
CA ASP A 193 2.35 -6.10 -18.21
C ASP A 193 1.00 -6.01 -17.47
N LYS A 194 -0.12 -6.15 -18.20
CA LYS A 194 -1.50 -6.08 -17.68
C LYS A 194 -2.22 -7.43 -17.82
N LEU A 195 -3.25 -7.59 -18.65
CA LEU A 195 -4.05 -8.83 -18.72
C LEU A 195 -3.23 -10.10 -18.99
N PRO A 196 -2.20 -10.10 -19.86
CA PRO A 196 -1.34 -11.27 -20.01
C PRO A 196 -0.64 -11.68 -18.72
N LEU A 197 -0.18 -10.72 -17.90
CA LEU A 197 0.44 -10.99 -16.59
C LEU A 197 -0.60 -11.41 -15.55
N VAL A 198 -1.80 -10.81 -15.56
CA VAL A 198 -2.95 -11.28 -14.75
C VAL A 198 -3.25 -12.75 -15.03
N LYS A 199 -3.37 -13.15 -16.29
CA LYS A 199 -3.59 -14.56 -16.67
C LYS A 199 -2.50 -15.47 -16.11
N GLN A 200 -1.24 -15.07 -16.19
CA GLN A 200 -0.13 -15.85 -15.61
C GLN A 200 -0.26 -15.99 -14.08
N THR A 201 -0.62 -14.90 -13.39
CA THR A 201 -0.84 -14.90 -11.94
C THR A 201 -1.98 -15.84 -11.54
N LEU A 202 -3.12 -15.76 -12.23
CA LEU A 202 -4.27 -16.63 -11.98
C LEU A 202 -3.99 -18.11 -12.30
N ARG A 203 -3.16 -18.41 -13.31
CA ARG A 203 -2.68 -19.77 -13.58
C ARG A 203 -1.86 -20.31 -12.41
N LEU A 204 -0.86 -19.55 -11.95
CA LEU A 204 -0.04 -19.94 -10.80
C LEU A 204 -0.88 -20.19 -9.55
N LEU A 205 -1.91 -19.38 -9.32
CA LEU A 205 -2.84 -19.56 -8.21
C LEU A 205 -3.68 -20.83 -8.40
N THR A 206 -4.18 -21.07 -9.62
CA THR A 206 -4.99 -22.24 -9.95
C THR A 206 -4.21 -23.55 -9.72
N GLU A 207 -2.89 -23.55 -9.98
CA GLU A 207 -2.01 -24.70 -9.72
C GLU A 207 -1.97 -25.10 -8.24
N GLN A 208 -2.16 -24.14 -7.33
CA GLN A 208 -2.12 -24.34 -5.88
C GLN A 208 -3.46 -24.72 -5.26
N LEU A 209 -4.55 -24.65 -6.01
CA LEU A 209 -5.88 -24.99 -5.50
C LEU A 209 -5.98 -26.47 -5.11
N ARG A 210 -6.66 -26.71 -4.00
CA ARG A 210 -6.97 -28.04 -3.48
C ARG A 210 -8.41 -28.43 -3.89
N PRO A 211 -8.77 -29.72 -3.89
CA PRO A 211 -10.13 -30.16 -4.26
C PRO A 211 -11.26 -29.49 -3.46
N GLN A 212 -11.00 -29.15 -2.19
CA GLN A 212 -11.97 -28.48 -1.32
C GLN A 212 -12.09 -26.96 -1.54
N ASP A 213 -11.17 -26.36 -2.29
CA ASP A 213 -11.21 -24.94 -2.63
C ASP A 213 -12.18 -24.71 -3.79
N LYS A 214 -12.78 -23.53 -3.87
CA LYS A 214 -13.69 -23.12 -4.95
C LYS A 214 -13.19 -21.83 -5.60
N VAL A 215 -13.35 -21.74 -6.91
CA VAL A 215 -13.05 -20.54 -7.68
C VAL A 215 -14.25 -20.08 -8.48
N THR A 216 -14.55 -18.80 -8.40
CA THR A 216 -15.49 -18.08 -9.25
C THR A 216 -14.71 -17.05 -10.04
N ILE A 217 -15.02 -16.83 -11.33
CA ILE A 217 -14.36 -15.77 -12.13
C ILE A 217 -15.43 -14.82 -12.66
N ILE A 218 -15.22 -13.55 -12.37
CA ILE A 218 -16.03 -12.43 -12.84
C ILE A 218 -15.10 -11.50 -13.62
N THR A 219 -15.54 -11.05 -14.77
CA THR A 219 -14.86 -10.02 -15.55
C THR A 219 -15.68 -8.73 -15.55
N TYR A 220 -14.99 -7.60 -15.69
CA TYR A 220 -15.65 -6.34 -15.92
C TYR A 220 -14.89 -5.48 -16.94
N ALA A 221 -15.66 -4.72 -17.70
CA ALA A 221 -15.23 -3.71 -18.66
C ALA A 221 -16.39 -2.72 -18.88
N SER A 222 -17.06 -2.74 -20.03
CA SER A 222 -18.30 -1.96 -20.26
C SER A 222 -19.52 -2.49 -19.45
N GLY A 223 -19.33 -3.55 -18.68
CA GLY A 223 -20.28 -4.20 -17.78
C GLY A 223 -19.63 -5.38 -17.10
N GLU A 224 -20.30 -5.97 -16.12
CA GLU A 224 -19.84 -7.12 -15.36
C GLU A 224 -20.39 -8.43 -15.95
N LYS A 225 -19.59 -9.50 -15.89
CA LYS A 225 -19.98 -10.82 -16.39
C LYS A 225 -19.44 -11.93 -15.50
N LEU A 226 -20.29 -12.82 -15.04
CA LEU A 226 -19.90 -14.08 -14.43
C LEU A 226 -19.48 -15.06 -15.54
N VAL A 227 -18.16 -15.32 -15.65
CA VAL A 227 -17.58 -16.18 -16.69
C VAL A 227 -17.27 -17.60 -16.21
N LEU A 228 -17.16 -17.79 -14.90
CA LEU A 228 -17.04 -19.09 -14.26
C LEU A 228 -17.84 -19.12 -12.96
N GLU A 229 -18.84 -19.97 -12.90
CA GLU A 229 -19.58 -20.31 -11.67
C GLU A 229 -18.66 -20.96 -10.63
N PRO A 230 -19.01 -20.99 -9.32
CA PRO A 230 -18.21 -21.63 -8.29
C PRO A 230 -17.78 -23.05 -8.70
N THR A 231 -16.51 -23.22 -8.98
CA THR A 231 -15.91 -24.44 -9.54
C THR A 231 -14.86 -24.98 -8.57
N SER A 232 -14.90 -26.29 -8.29
CA SER A 232 -13.93 -26.96 -7.40
C SER A 232 -12.50 -26.86 -7.95
N GLY A 233 -11.52 -26.71 -7.04
CA GLY A 233 -10.10 -26.48 -7.38
C GLY A 233 -9.41 -27.68 -8.04
N ASP A 234 -10.03 -28.88 -8.06
CA ASP A 234 -9.56 -30.04 -8.84
C ASP A 234 -9.92 -29.93 -10.32
N GLN A 235 -10.90 -29.10 -10.69
CA GLN A 235 -11.29 -28.87 -12.09
C GLN A 235 -10.37 -27.86 -12.78
N LYS A 236 -9.05 -28.00 -12.62
CA LYS A 236 -8.03 -27.05 -13.08
C LYS A 236 -8.15 -26.75 -14.57
N ASP A 237 -8.34 -27.76 -15.40
CA ASP A 237 -8.47 -27.58 -16.86
C ASP A 237 -9.67 -26.70 -17.25
N LYS A 238 -10.79 -26.79 -16.50
CA LYS A 238 -11.95 -25.94 -16.73
C LYS A 238 -11.64 -24.49 -16.35
N ILE A 239 -11.01 -24.29 -15.20
CA ILE A 239 -10.61 -22.96 -14.70
C ILE A 239 -9.61 -22.32 -15.65
N LEU A 240 -8.56 -23.05 -16.05
CA LEU A 240 -7.51 -22.56 -16.95
C LEU A 240 -8.06 -22.18 -18.32
N ARG A 241 -8.97 -22.97 -18.91
CA ARG A 241 -9.61 -22.61 -20.18
C ARG A 241 -10.35 -21.29 -20.14
N VAL A 242 -11.04 -20.99 -19.02
CA VAL A 242 -11.72 -19.70 -18.85
C VAL A 242 -10.71 -18.56 -18.72
N ILE A 243 -9.64 -18.75 -17.93
CA ILE A 243 -8.57 -17.74 -17.79
C ILE A 243 -7.94 -17.45 -19.16
N ASP A 244 -7.68 -18.48 -19.97
CA ASP A 244 -7.06 -18.34 -21.30
C ASP A 244 -7.95 -17.60 -22.30
N ALA A 245 -9.26 -17.75 -22.18
CA ALA A 245 -10.24 -17.12 -23.04
C ALA A 245 -10.47 -15.64 -22.71
N LEU A 246 -9.93 -15.09 -21.60
CA LEU A 246 -10.08 -13.68 -21.27
C LEU A 246 -9.44 -12.81 -22.35
N GLN A 247 -10.12 -11.72 -22.74
CA GLN A 247 -9.65 -10.78 -23.75
C GLN A 247 -9.96 -9.35 -23.30
N ALA A 248 -9.00 -8.44 -23.52
CA ALA A 248 -9.18 -7.03 -23.18
C ALA A 248 -10.07 -6.35 -24.21
N SER A 249 -11.11 -5.65 -23.75
CA SER A 249 -12.01 -4.85 -24.59
C SER A 249 -12.94 -3.96 -23.77
N GLY A 250 -13.43 -2.87 -24.35
CA GLY A 250 -14.45 -2.02 -23.76
C GLY A 250 -13.94 -0.96 -22.79
N ALA A 251 -14.86 -0.28 -22.11
CA ALA A 251 -14.61 0.75 -21.10
C ALA A 251 -14.53 0.13 -19.69
N THR A 252 -14.25 0.91 -18.65
CA THR A 252 -14.13 0.42 -17.26
C THR A 252 -15.34 0.85 -16.44
N ALA A 253 -16.12 -0.12 -15.92
CA ALA A 253 -17.24 0.10 -15.00
C ALA A 253 -17.12 -0.88 -13.81
N GLY A 254 -16.47 -0.44 -12.72
CA GLY A 254 -16.02 -1.35 -11.67
C GLY A 254 -16.96 -1.53 -10.47
N GLU A 255 -17.84 -0.56 -10.15
CA GLU A 255 -18.67 -0.61 -8.92
C GLU A 255 -19.63 -1.81 -8.90
N GLN A 256 -20.40 -2.00 -9.96
CA GLN A 256 -21.35 -3.10 -10.07
C GLN A 256 -20.64 -4.46 -10.05
N ALA A 257 -19.42 -4.51 -10.58
CA ALA A 257 -18.61 -5.71 -10.58
C ALA A 257 -18.18 -6.13 -9.17
N ILE A 258 -17.81 -5.18 -8.31
CA ILE A 258 -17.51 -5.48 -6.89
C ILE A 258 -18.76 -5.97 -6.16
N GLN A 259 -19.93 -5.37 -6.40
CA GLN A 259 -21.18 -5.84 -5.84
C GLN A 259 -21.50 -7.27 -6.27
N LEU A 260 -21.35 -7.58 -7.58
CA LEU A 260 -21.53 -8.93 -8.10
C LEU A 260 -20.52 -9.92 -7.47
N ALA A 261 -19.27 -9.49 -7.29
CA ALA A 261 -18.24 -10.33 -6.66
C ALA A 261 -18.63 -10.71 -5.21
N TYR A 262 -19.10 -9.75 -4.42
CA TYR A 262 -19.59 -10.03 -3.07
C TYR A 262 -20.83 -10.95 -3.10
N GLN A 263 -21.79 -10.73 -4.00
CA GLN A 263 -22.95 -11.61 -4.15
C GLN A 263 -22.56 -13.06 -4.47
N GLN A 264 -21.57 -13.26 -5.36
CA GLN A 264 -21.11 -14.61 -5.70
C GLN A 264 -20.30 -15.23 -4.55
N ALA A 265 -19.50 -14.42 -3.84
CA ALA A 265 -18.79 -14.88 -2.65
C ALA A 265 -19.74 -15.33 -1.54
N GLU A 266 -20.83 -14.58 -1.30
CA GLU A 266 -21.90 -14.92 -0.35
C GLU A 266 -22.62 -16.22 -0.73
N LYS A 267 -22.97 -16.42 -2.03
CA LYS A 267 -23.62 -17.66 -2.51
C LYS A 267 -22.77 -18.91 -2.26
N ALA A 268 -21.45 -18.81 -2.40
CA ALA A 268 -20.54 -19.93 -2.25
C ALA A 268 -19.84 -19.95 -0.88
N MET A 269 -20.32 -19.15 0.08
CA MET A 269 -19.69 -18.89 1.36
C MET A 269 -19.39 -20.16 2.14
N LEU A 270 -18.20 -20.24 2.65
CA LEU A 270 -17.72 -21.30 3.54
C LEU A 270 -17.71 -20.79 4.98
N LYS A 271 -18.63 -21.27 5.79
CA LYS A 271 -18.82 -20.80 7.19
C LYS A 271 -17.57 -20.89 8.06
N ASN A 272 -16.75 -21.91 7.87
CA ASN A 272 -15.47 -22.13 8.59
C ASN A 272 -14.30 -22.15 7.60
N GLY A 273 -14.42 -21.45 6.49
CA GLY A 273 -13.44 -21.35 5.43
C GLY A 273 -13.00 -19.93 5.20
N ILE A 274 -12.11 -19.79 4.26
CA ILE A 274 -11.61 -18.51 3.77
C ILE A 274 -12.54 -18.04 2.65
N ASN A 275 -13.07 -16.81 2.76
CA ASN A 275 -13.88 -16.20 1.71
C ASN A 275 -13.21 -14.93 1.26
N ARG A 276 -12.74 -14.88 0.02
CA ARG A 276 -11.89 -13.77 -0.46
C ARG A 276 -12.17 -13.41 -1.90
N ILE A 277 -12.26 -12.10 -2.15
CA ILE A 277 -12.27 -11.52 -3.49
C ILE A 277 -10.84 -11.09 -3.81
N LEU A 278 -10.36 -11.42 -5.02
CA LEU A 278 -9.09 -10.99 -5.58
C LEU A 278 -9.38 -10.09 -6.77
N LEU A 279 -9.24 -8.77 -6.58
CA LEU A 279 -9.43 -7.76 -7.61
C LEU A 279 -8.13 -7.56 -8.37
N ALA A 280 -8.10 -7.90 -9.65
CA ALA A 280 -6.96 -7.69 -10.56
C ALA A 280 -7.29 -6.59 -11.57
N THR A 281 -6.55 -5.46 -11.52
CA THR A 281 -6.79 -4.27 -12.33
C THR A 281 -5.51 -3.46 -12.53
N ASP A 282 -5.50 -2.55 -13.52
CA ASP A 282 -4.46 -1.54 -13.69
C ASP A 282 -4.70 -0.26 -12.84
N GLY A 283 -5.70 -0.29 -11.95
CA GLY A 283 -6.03 0.82 -11.06
C GLY A 283 -6.86 1.93 -11.70
N ASP A 284 -7.13 1.86 -13.01
CA ASP A 284 -8.08 2.76 -13.67
C ASP A 284 -9.52 2.32 -13.35
N PHE A 285 -9.89 2.54 -12.12
CA PHE A 285 -11.23 2.24 -11.65
C PHE A 285 -12.13 3.45 -11.90
N ASN A 286 -12.57 3.63 -13.15
CA ASN A 286 -13.57 4.62 -13.49
C ASN A 286 -14.92 4.20 -12.88
N VAL A 287 -15.09 4.58 -11.63
CA VAL A 287 -16.28 4.28 -10.84
C VAL A 287 -17.35 5.29 -11.25
N GLY A 288 -17.96 5.14 -12.40
CA GLY A 288 -19.12 5.89 -12.86
C GLY A 288 -19.38 7.24 -12.15
N ILE A 289 -20.60 7.47 -11.69
CA ILE A 289 -21.01 8.69 -10.93
C ILE A 289 -20.71 8.56 -9.43
N THR A 290 -20.32 7.38 -8.95
CA THR A 290 -20.17 7.10 -7.51
C THR A 290 -18.81 7.56 -7.01
N ASP A 291 -18.84 8.39 -5.97
CA ASP A 291 -17.65 8.83 -5.27
C ASP A 291 -16.90 7.63 -4.65
N PHE A 292 -15.56 7.68 -4.71
CA PHE A 292 -14.68 6.66 -4.14
C PHE A 292 -14.99 6.37 -2.66
N SER A 293 -15.39 7.39 -1.89
CA SER A 293 -15.79 7.22 -0.49
C SER A 293 -16.98 6.27 -0.32
N THR A 294 -17.93 6.28 -1.24
CA THR A 294 -19.09 5.38 -1.27
C THR A 294 -18.65 3.94 -1.55
N LEU A 295 -17.76 3.73 -2.53
CA LEU A 295 -17.22 2.40 -2.83
C LEU A 295 -16.46 1.82 -1.63
N LYS A 296 -15.57 2.63 -1.03
CA LYS A 296 -14.83 2.26 0.19
C LYS A 296 -15.77 1.93 1.35
N GLY A 297 -16.82 2.75 1.54
CA GLY A 297 -17.85 2.50 2.56
C GLY A 297 -18.61 1.19 2.34
N MET A 298 -18.96 0.87 1.08
CA MET A 298 -19.60 -0.39 0.73
C MET A 298 -18.67 -1.59 1.02
N VAL A 299 -17.41 -1.53 0.65
CA VAL A 299 -16.43 -2.59 0.93
C VAL A 299 -16.25 -2.78 2.44
N ALA A 300 -16.12 -1.68 3.20
CA ALA A 300 -16.02 -1.70 4.66
C ALA A 300 -17.27 -2.29 5.35
N GLU A 301 -18.44 -2.14 4.76
CA GLU A 301 -19.67 -2.77 5.27
C GLU A 301 -19.70 -4.27 4.93
N LYS A 302 -19.34 -4.61 3.69
CA LYS A 302 -19.35 -5.99 3.19
C LYS A 302 -18.34 -6.90 3.87
N ARG A 303 -17.17 -6.40 4.28
CA ARG A 303 -16.19 -7.21 5.03
C ARG A 303 -16.73 -7.79 6.34
N LYS A 304 -17.72 -7.12 6.95
CA LYS A 304 -18.37 -7.61 8.19
C LYS A 304 -19.09 -8.95 7.99
N SER A 305 -19.38 -9.35 6.74
CA SER A 305 -19.88 -10.68 6.43
C SER A 305 -18.80 -11.78 6.47
N GLY A 306 -17.54 -11.43 6.71
CA GLY A 306 -16.41 -12.38 6.70
C GLY A 306 -15.84 -12.65 5.30
N ILE A 307 -16.10 -11.76 4.33
CA ILE A 307 -15.54 -11.81 2.98
C ILE A 307 -14.52 -10.68 2.83
N SER A 308 -13.25 -11.02 2.70
CA SER A 308 -12.17 -10.04 2.51
C SER A 308 -11.94 -9.72 1.03
N LEU A 309 -11.36 -8.52 0.76
CA LEU A 309 -11.03 -8.06 -0.58
C LEU A 309 -9.55 -7.70 -0.67
N THR A 310 -8.79 -8.47 -1.45
CA THR A 310 -7.39 -8.22 -1.77
C THR A 310 -7.29 -7.58 -3.15
N THR A 311 -6.39 -6.61 -3.31
CA THR A 311 -6.16 -5.92 -4.58
C THR A 311 -4.80 -6.30 -5.16
N LEU A 312 -4.81 -6.63 -6.44
CA LEU A 312 -3.63 -6.97 -7.23
C LEU A 312 -3.51 -5.95 -8.36
N GLY A 313 -2.53 -5.06 -8.26
CA GLY A 313 -2.26 -4.01 -9.23
C GLY A 313 -1.32 -4.48 -10.34
N PHE A 314 -1.58 -4.05 -11.57
CA PHE A 314 -0.81 -4.40 -12.76
C PHE A 314 -0.61 -3.18 -13.66
N GLY A 315 0.45 -3.20 -14.47
CA GLY A 315 0.64 -2.25 -15.56
C GLY A 315 1.10 -0.85 -15.13
N THR A 316 1.22 0.01 -16.11
CA THR A 316 1.84 1.34 -16.01
C THR A 316 0.96 2.43 -16.61
N GLY A 317 1.29 3.71 -16.33
CA GLY A 317 0.73 4.88 -17.03
C GLY A 317 -0.51 5.49 -16.38
N ASN A 318 -1.50 4.70 -16.00
CA ASN A 318 -2.75 5.12 -15.36
C ASN A 318 -2.95 4.52 -13.96
N TYR A 319 -1.92 3.91 -13.40
CA TYR A 319 -1.99 3.18 -12.15
C TYR A 319 -2.40 4.07 -10.95
N ASN A 320 -3.40 3.65 -10.19
CA ASN A 320 -3.90 4.36 -9.02
C ASN A 320 -3.67 3.53 -7.74
N GLU A 321 -2.45 3.64 -7.23
CA GLU A 321 -2.00 2.91 -6.05
C GLU A 321 -2.82 3.28 -4.82
N GLN A 322 -3.07 4.58 -4.61
CA GLN A 322 -3.86 5.06 -3.48
C GLN A 322 -5.25 4.39 -3.39
N LEU A 323 -5.91 4.20 -4.53
CA LEU A 323 -7.21 3.54 -4.58
C LEU A 323 -7.09 2.06 -4.22
N MET A 324 -6.08 1.38 -4.78
CA MET A 324 -5.87 -0.06 -4.59
C MET A 324 -5.60 -0.39 -3.12
N GLU A 325 -4.72 0.37 -2.47
CA GLU A 325 -4.40 0.22 -1.05
C GLU A 325 -5.62 0.48 -0.16
N GLN A 326 -6.30 1.61 -0.37
CA GLN A 326 -7.45 1.97 0.47
C GLN A 326 -8.66 1.02 0.32
N LEU A 327 -8.83 0.37 -0.85
CA LEU A 327 -9.83 -0.68 -1.03
C LEU A 327 -9.44 -1.98 -0.31
N ALA A 328 -8.17 -2.37 -0.38
CA ALA A 328 -7.66 -3.54 0.32
C ALA A 328 -7.81 -3.36 1.84
N ASP A 329 -7.39 -2.21 2.38
CA ASP A 329 -7.55 -1.86 3.80
C ASP A 329 -9.02 -1.90 4.24
N ALA A 330 -9.92 -1.27 3.47
CA ALA A 330 -11.34 -1.27 3.78
C ALA A 330 -11.97 -2.67 3.74
N GLY A 331 -11.36 -3.61 3.01
CA GLY A 331 -11.84 -4.97 2.79
C GLY A 331 -11.14 -6.05 3.63
N ASP A 332 -10.39 -5.73 4.66
CA ASP A 332 -9.57 -6.68 5.45
C ASP A 332 -8.71 -7.58 4.53
N GLY A 333 -8.17 -6.97 3.48
CA GLY A 333 -7.30 -7.63 2.50
C GLY A 333 -5.90 -7.05 2.49
N ASN A 334 -5.14 -7.38 1.45
CA ASN A 334 -3.79 -6.89 1.25
C ASN A 334 -3.66 -6.28 -0.14
N TYR A 335 -2.77 -5.34 -0.28
CA TYR A 335 -2.40 -4.75 -1.55
C TYR A 335 -1.06 -5.32 -2.04
N SER A 336 -0.99 -5.69 -3.32
CA SER A 336 0.24 -6.08 -3.99
C SER A 336 0.29 -5.49 -5.40
N TYR A 337 1.44 -5.01 -5.81
CA TYR A 337 1.69 -4.59 -7.19
C TYR A 337 2.57 -5.63 -7.90
N ILE A 338 2.09 -6.16 -9.02
CA ILE A 338 2.74 -7.24 -9.77
C ILE A 338 3.29 -6.64 -11.06
N ASP A 339 4.59 -6.39 -11.10
CA ASP A 339 5.31 -5.80 -12.23
C ASP A 339 5.89 -6.85 -13.19
N ASN A 340 6.08 -8.08 -12.71
CA ASN A 340 6.69 -9.14 -13.49
C ASN A 340 6.29 -10.55 -13.00
N LYS A 341 6.71 -11.57 -13.76
CA LYS A 341 6.41 -12.98 -13.48
C LYS A 341 7.02 -13.50 -12.16
N ASN A 342 8.17 -12.99 -11.75
CA ASN A 342 8.79 -13.42 -10.49
C ASN A 342 8.02 -12.87 -9.29
N GLU A 343 7.55 -11.63 -9.39
CA GLU A 343 6.65 -11.06 -8.39
C GLU A 343 5.33 -11.83 -8.33
N ALA A 344 4.73 -12.19 -9.48
CA ALA A 344 3.55 -13.03 -9.52
C ALA A 344 3.74 -14.36 -8.76
N LYS A 345 4.89 -15.03 -8.96
CA LYS A 345 5.22 -16.26 -8.23
C LYS A 345 5.33 -16.03 -6.72
N LYS A 346 6.02 -14.96 -6.31
CA LYS A 346 6.18 -14.60 -4.90
C LYS A 346 4.82 -14.32 -4.24
N VAL A 347 4.00 -13.47 -4.89
CA VAL A 347 2.67 -13.10 -4.37
C VAL A 347 1.79 -14.33 -4.23
N VAL A 348 1.76 -15.21 -5.22
CA VAL A 348 0.95 -16.43 -5.18
C VAL A 348 1.48 -17.44 -4.17
N GLN A 349 2.77 -17.73 -4.17
CA GLN A 349 3.34 -18.82 -3.36
C GLN A 349 3.54 -18.43 -1.90
N ARG A 350 3.78 -17.15 -1.59
CA ARG A 350 4.06 -16.68 -0.23
C ARG A 350 2.91 -15.87 0.33
N GLN A 351 2.52 -14.79 -0.34
CA GLN A 351 1.53 -13.88 0.21
C GLN A 351 0.12 -14.47 0.19
N LEU A 352 -0.31 -15.14 -0.91
CA LEU A 352 -1.66 -15.70 -0.93
C LEU A 352 -1.82 -16.91 -0.02
N SER A 353 -0.82 -17.79 0.09
CA SER A 353 -0.88 -18.89 1.06
C SER A 353 -0.85 -18.39 2.51
N SER A 354 -0.10 -17.33 2.81
CA SER A 354 -0.04 -16.73 4.14
C SER A 354 -1.27 -15.85 4.42
N THR A 355 -1.71 -15.03 3.46
CA THR A 355 -2.87 -14.13 3.64
C THR A 355 -4.20 -14.88 3.62
N LEU A 356 -4.25 -16.09 3.05
CA LEU A 356 -5.46 -16.92 3.12
C LEU A 356 -5.80 -17.35 4.56
N ALA A 357 -4.82 -17.47 5.44
CA ALA A 357 -5.06 -17.86 6.84
C ALA A 357 -4.67 -16.73 7.79
N THR A 358 -5.58 -15.80 8.04
CA THR A 358 -5.42 -14.80 9.10
C THR A 358 -5.23 -15.48 10.45
N VAL A 359 -4.11 -15.23 11.13
CA VAL A 359 -3.82 -15.76 12.47
C VAL A 359 -4.12 -14.75 13.57
N ALA A 360 -4.16 -13.47 13.22
CA ALA A 360 -4.63 -12.42 14.10
C ALA A 360 -5.16 -11.22 13.32
N GLN A 361 -6.13 -10.54 13.90
CA GLN A 361 -6.83 -9.38 13.36
C GLN A 361 -6.62 -8.16 14.24
N ASP A 362 -6.81 -6.97 13.67
CA ASP A 362 -6.71 -5.68 14.38
C ASP A 362 -5.38 -5.55 15.17
N VAL A 363 -4.27 -5.87 14.52
CA VAL A 363 -2.96 -5.91 15.16
C VAL A 363 -2.40 -4.50 15.33
N LYS A 364 -2.31 -4.05 16.57
CA LYS A 364 -1.80 -2.73 16.96
C LYS A 364 -0.50 -2.89 17.72
N ILE A 365 0.47 -2.08 17.36
CA ILE A 365 1.79 -2.02 17.98
C ILE A 365 1.92 -0.69 18.70
N GLN A 366 2.32 -0.76 19.98
CA GLN A 366 2.62 0.43 20.77
C GLN A 366 4.01 0.26 21.39
N VAL A 367 4.87 1.24 21.16
CA VAL A 367 6.21 1.30 21.74
C VAL A 367 6.25 2.45 22.73
N GLU A 368 6.45 2.13 24.01
CA GLU A 368 6.65 3.10 25.09
C GLU A 368 8.14 3.25 25.33
N PHE A 369 8.68 4.44 25.11
CA PHE A 369 10.09 4.75 25.33
C PHE A 369 10.35 5.18 26.77
N ASN A 370 11.44 4.67 27.34
CA ASN A 370 11.83 4.97 28.70
C ASN A 370 12.52 6.34 28.79
N PRO A 371 11.91 7.35 29.43
CA PRO A 371 12.49 8.69 29.52
C PRO A 371 13.80 8.74 30.35
N ALA A 372 14.11 7.68 31.11
CA ALA A 372 15.39 7.58 31.84
C ALA A 372 16.57 7.22 30.91
N THR A 373 16.30 6.67 29.74
CA THR A 373 17.33 6.12 28.85
C THR A 373 17.25 6.66 27.42
N VAL A 374 16.08 7.13 26.97
CA VAL A 374 15.84 7.67 25.61
C VAL A 374 15.43 9.13 25.71
N LYS A 375 16.13 9.99 24.98
CA LYS A 375 15.84 11.43 24.88
C LYS A 375 14.86 11.72 23.74
N GLU A 376 15.13 11.16 22.57
CA GLU A 376 14.38 11.41 21.33
C GLU A 376 14.24 10.12 20.54
N TYR A 377 13.17 10.03 19.73
CA TYR A 377 12.98 8.92 18.80
C TYR A 377 12.24 9.36 17.53
N ARG A 378 12.37 8.55 16.49
CA ARG A 378 11.52 8.58 15.29
C ARG A 378 11.28 7.17 14.76
N LEU A 379 10.11 6.92 14.18
CA LEU A 379 9.78 5.69 13.47
C LEU A 379 10.17 5.85 11.99
N VAL A 380 10.72 4.81 11.38
CA VAL A 380 11.05 4.76 9.95
C VAL A 380 9.93 4.06 9.19
N GLY A 381 9.22 4.79 8.34
CA GLY A 381 8.04 4.28 7.66
C GLY A 381 6.79 4.27 8.53
N TYR A 382 5.74 3.60 8.05
CA TYR A 382 4.43 3.51 8.74
C TYR A 382 3.69 4.86 8.86
N GLU A 383 4.02 5.85 8.05
CA GLU A 383 3.42 7.19 8.10
C GLU A 383 1.89 7.14 7.92
N ASN A 384 1.40 6.26 7.04
CA ASN A 384 -0.03 6.04 6.78
C ASN A 384 -0.69 5.04 7.76
N ARG A 385 0.09 4.43 8.65
CA ARG A 385 -0.37 3.42 9.64
C ARG A 385 -0.35 3.93 11.07
N MET A 386 -0.03 5.22 11.29
CA MET A 386 -0.01 5.82 12.63
C MET A 386 -1.40 5.84 13.25
N LEU A 387 -1.47 5.47 14.53
CA LEU A 387 -2.68 5.48 15.35
C LEU A 387 -2.52 6.47 16.52
N LYS A 388 -3.64 6.97 17.03
CA LYS A 388 -3.63 7.74 18.26
C LYS A 388 -3.35 6.82 19.44
N GLN A 389 -2.74 7.36 20.50
CA GLN A 389 -2.41 6.57 21.69
C GLN A 389 -3.65 5.92 22.32
N GLU A 390 -4.78 6.64 22.36
CA GLU A 390 -6.05 6.15 22.89
C GLU A 390 -6.66 5.00 22.06
N ASP A 391 -6.35 4.93 20.76
CA ASP A 391 -6.86 3.89 19.87
C ASP A 391 -6.23 2.52 20.13
N PHE A 392 -5.10 2.47 20.83
CA PHE A 392 -4.45 1.20 21.19
C PHE A 392 -5.36 0.29 22.02
N ASN A 393 -6.09 0.86 22.97
CA ASN A 393 -7.00 0.12 23.86
C ASN A 393 -8.44 0.03 23.34
N ASN A 394 -8.71 0.62 22.16
CA ASN A 394 -10.05 0.65 21.59
C ASN A 394 -10.23 -0.51 20.59
N ASP A 395 -10.98 -1.55 21.01
CA ASP A 395 -11.27 -2.72 20.17
C ASP A 395 -12.22 -2.42 18.98
N LYS A 396 -12.75 -1.18 18.86
CA LYS A 396 -13.57 -0.72 17.74
C LYS A 396 -12.76 -0.05 16.64
N VAL A 397 -11.53 0.33 16.94
CA VAL A 397 -10.61 0.91 15.96
C VAL A 397 -9.98 -0.22 15.17
N ASP A 398 -10.20 -0.17 13.88
CA ASP A 398 -9.66 -1.09 12.89
C ASP A 398 -8.14 -0.98 12.77
N ALA A 399 -7.48 -2.09 12.55
CA ALA A 399 -6.03 -2.16 12.32
C ALA A 399 -5.71 -3.34 11.37
N GLY A 400 -4.47 -3.43 10.92
CA GLY A 400 -4.08 -4.44 9.94
C GLY A 400 -4.20 -5.88 10.46
N ASP A 401 -4.51 -6.77 9.55
CA ASP A 401 -4.54 -8.21 9.79
C ASP A 401 -3.20 -8.86 9.45
N ILE A 402 -2.85 -9.95 10.11
CA ILE A 402 -1.65 -10.71 9.78
C ILE A 402 -1.98 -12.18 9.52
N GLY A 403 -1.46 -12.69 8.42
CA GLY A 403 -1.62 -14.08 8.01
C GLY A 403 -0.50 -14.99 8.52
N ALA A 404 -0.73 -16.30 8.39
CA ALA A 404 0.20 -17.33 8.82
C ALA A 404 1.58 -17.20 8.15
N GLY A 405 2.65 -17.32 8.93
CA GLY A 405 4.03 -17.25 8.44
C GLY A 405 4.55 -15.87 8.07
N HIS A 406 3.71 -14.83 8.06
CA HIS A 406 4.18 -13.47 7.80
C HIS A 406 5.12 -12.98 8.90
N ASN A 407 6.10 -12.17 8.48
CA ASN A 407 6.92 -11.42 9.42
C ASN A 407 6.81 -9.92 9.13
N VAL A 408 6.90 -9.13 10.19
CA VAL A 408 6.86 -7.67 10.13
C VAL A 408 8.02 -7.09 10.89
N THR A 409 8.65 -6.08 10.31
CA THR A 409 9.81 -5.39 10.85
C THR A 409 9.52 -3.90 10.99
N ALA A 410 9.70 -3.36 12.19
CA ALA A 410 9.70 -1.93 12.44
C ALA A 410 11.08 -1.48 12.93
N ILE A 411 11.52 -0.31 12.46
CA ILE A 411 12.81 0.28 12.85
C ILE A 411 12.56 1.66 13.45
N TYR A 412 13.02 1.84 14.70
CA TYR A 412 13.09 3.14 15.33
C TYR A 412 14.54 3.61 15.39
N GLU A 413 14.74 4.90 15.18
CA GLU A 413 15.99 5.56 15.52
C GLU A 413 15.80 6.34 16.81
N ILE A 414 16.71 6.16 17.77
CA ILE A 414 16.64 6.77 19.10
C ILE A 414 17.93 7.53 19.43
N ILE A 415 17.79 8.58 20.23
CA ILE A 415 18.91 9.26 20.90
C ILE A 415 18.89 8.87 22.38
N PRO A 416 19.92 8.21 22.90
CA PRO A 416 20.05 7.96 24.33
C PRO A 416 20.15 9.24 25.16
N VAL A 417 19.69 9.20 26.40
CA VAL A 417 19.86 10.32 27.36
C VAL A 417 21.34 10.63 27.54
N GLY A 418 21.68 11.90 27.57
CA GLY A 418 23.06 12.39 27.67
C GLY A 418 23.77 12.58 26.34
N GLN A 419 23.14 12.19 25.21
CA GLN A 419 23.68 12.40 23.87
C GLN A 419 23.04 13.64 23.21
N GLN A 420 23.75 14.23 22.22
CA GLN A 420 23.21 15.30 21.41
C GLN A 420 22.16 14.76 20.45
N GLY A 421 20.93 15.30 20.54
CA GLY A 421 19.79 14.92 19.70
C GLY A 421 19.64 15.75 18.43
N TRP A 422 18.47 15.64 17.82
CA TRP A 422 18.04 16.49 16.68
C TRP A 422 17.40 17.79 17.15
N LEU A 423 16.70 17.75 18.31
CA LEU A 423 15.95 18.86 18.87
C LEU A 423 16.81 19.63 19.89
N ASN A 424 16.66 20.95 19.89
CA ASN A 424 17.28 21.77 20.91
C ASN A 424 16.69 21.46 22.29
N ASP A 425 17.51 21.55 23.34
CA ASP A 425 17.03 21.33 24.71
C ASP A 425 15.96 22.38 25.08
N SER A 426 14.91 21.94 25.76
CA SER A 426 13.85 22.84 26.22
C SER A 426 14.30 23.66 27.42
N ARG A 427 14.17 24.98 27.33
CA ARG A 427 14.50 25.89 28.42
C ARG A 427 13.58 25.73 29.64
N TYR A 428 12.32 25.35 29.41
CA TYR A 428 11.28 25.33 30.42
C TYR A 428 10.87 23.92 30.87
N GLN A 429 11.49 22.89 30.31
CA GLN A 429 11.19 21.51 30.67
C GLN A 429 11.94 21.16 31.96
N ALA A 430 11.22 20.93 33.03
CA ALA A 430 11.80 20.41 34.26
C ALA A 430 12.36 19.00 34.00
N SER A 431 13.53 18.69 34.57
CA SER A 431 14.01 17.30 34.60
C SER A 431 12.97 16.45 35.35
N THR A 432 12.22 15.65 34.63
CA THR A 432 11.31 14.66 35.24
C THR A 432 12.13 13.74 36.14
N LYS A 433 11.69 13.57 37.37
CA LYS A 433 12.27 12.52 38.27
C LYS A 433 12.01 11.19 37.61
N THR A 434 13.00 10.70 36.86
CA THR A 434 12.92 9.42 36.16
C THR A 434 13.12 8.29 37.17
N ASP A 435 12.26 7.26 37.08
CA ASP A 435 12.45 6.02 37.86
C ASP A 435 13.76 5.36 37.39
N THR A 436 14.76 5.41 38.27
CA THR A 436 16.09 4.87 37.96
C THR A 436 16.14 3.35 38.00
N THR A 437 15.09 2.68 38.45
CA THR A 437 15.05 1.21 38.58
C THR A 437 15.01 0.50 37.23
N LYS A 438 14.52 1.18 36.15
CA LYS A 438 14.38 0.62 34.78
C LYS A 438 15.45 1.09 33.82
N LYS A 439 16.62 1.55 34.28
CA LYS A 439 17.72 2.01 33.41
C LYS A 439 18.29 0.93 32.48
N SER A 440 17.92 -0.33 32.66
CA SER A 440 18.30 -1.45 31.80
C SER A 440 17.45 -1.61 30.55
N GLU A 441 16.45 -0.74 30.33
CA GLU A 441 15.51 -0.82 29.20
C GLU A 441 15.49 0.49 28.42
N TYR A 442 15.44 0.41 27.07
CA TYR A 442 15.17 1.55 26.20
C TYR A 442 13.68 1.77 25.97
N ALA A 443 12.92 0.68 25.84
CA ALA A 443 11.51 0.74 25.53
C ALA A 443 10.76 -0.50 25.99
N PHE A 444 9.43 -0.42 25.92
CA PHE A 444 8.52 -1.54 26.14
C PHE A 444 7.57 -1.65 24.94
N VAL A 445 7.59 -2.80 24.27
CA VAL A 445 6.74 -3.08 23.10
C VAL A 445 5.48 -3.78 23.59
N ASN A 446 4.33 -3.21 23.26
CA ASN A 446 3.02 -3.78 23.47
C ASN A 446 2.42 -4.15 22.10
N LEU A 447 1.98 -5.38 21.94
CA LEU A 447 1.28 -5.89 20.77
C LEU A 447 -0.13 -6.30 21.19
N ARG A 448 -1.14 -5.63 20.65
CA ARG A 448 -2.55 -5.92 20.90
C ARG A 448 -3.16 -6.48 19.63
N TYR A 449 -3.92 -7.57 19.75
CA TYR A 449 -4.51 -8.25 18.59
C TYR A 449 -5.76 -9.02 18.99
N LYS A 450 -6.61 -9.35 18.03
CA LYS A 450 -7.72 -10.29 18.17
C LYS A 450 -7.38 -11.63 17.51
N LEU A 451 -7.84 -12.73 18.07
CA LEU A 451 -7.86 -14.00 17.36
C LEU A 451 -9.02 -14.02 16.35
N PRO A 452 -8.90 -14.75 15.24
CA PRO A 452 -9.98 -14.85 14.26
C PRO A 452 -11.31 -15.22 14.90
N ASN A 453 -12.37 -14.50 14.54
CA ASN A 453 -13.72 -14.66 15.09
C ASN A 453 -13.86 -14.32 16.59
N GLN A 454 -12.94 -13.57 17.17
CA GLN A 454 -13.05 -13.06 18.54
C GLN A 454 -13.12 -11.54 18.57
N GLU A 455 -14.03 -10.99 19.35
CA GLU A 455 -14.19 -9.53 19.48
C GLU A 455 -13.20 -8.91 20.47
N LYS A 456 -12.75 -9.70 21.46
CA LYS A 456 -11.89 -9.22 22.53
C LYS A 456 -10.42 -9.37 22.17
N SER A 457 -9.68 -8.28 22.26
CA SER A 457 -8.24 -8.27 22.03
C SER A 457 -7.44 -8.91 23.17
N ILE A 458 -6.27 -9.40 22.81
CA ILE A 458 -5.25 -10.00 23.70
C ILE A 458 -4.02 -9.11 23.65
N LEU A 459 -3.31 -8.99 24.77
CA LEU A 459 -2.07 -8.22 24.89
C LEU A 459 -0.87 -9.16 25.03
N LEU A 460 0.14 -8.94 24.20
CA LEU A 460 1.50 -9.49 24.31
C LEU A 460 2.46 -8.33 24.51
N ASN A 461 3.44 -8.48 25.39
CA ASN A 461 4.41 -7.43 25.62
C ASN A 461 5.85 -7.97 25.72
N GLN A 462 6.82 -7.08 25.40
CA GLN A 462 8.23 -7.40 25.37
C GLN A 462 9.07 -6.19 25.77
N ALA A 463 9.93 -6.33 26.78
CA ALA A 463 10.90 -5.31 27.15
C ALA A 463 12.05 -5.25 26.13
N VAL A 464 12.49 -4.04 25.78
CA VAL A 464 13.63 -3.74 24.92
C VAL A 464 14.83 -3.37 25.79
N LYS A 465 15.75 -4.31 25.98
CA LYS A 465 16.92 -4.11 26.84
C LYS A 465 17.85 -3.04 26.30
N ALA A 466 18.44 -2.22 27.18
CA ALA A 466 19.38 -1.17 26.82
C ALA A 466 20.79 -1.74 26.56
N GLN A 467 20.89 -2.70 25.65
CA GLN A 467 22.13 -3.35 25.22
C GLN A 467 22.27 -3.20 23.72
N SER A 468 23.18 -2.34 23.27
CA SER A 468 23.49 -2.17 21.85
C SER A 468 24.80 -2.85 21.48
N LYS A 469 24.93 -3.18 20.21
CA LYS A 469 26.19 -3.64 19.59
C LYS A 469 26.51 -2.77 18.37
N SER A 470 27.73 -2.85 17.90
CA SER A 470 28.08 -2.20 16.64
C SER A 470 27.27 -2.81 15.48
N LEU A 471 27.04 -2.04 14.43
CA LEU A 471 26.34 -2.54 13.23
C LEU A 471 27.04 -3.76 12.62
N ALA A 472 28.38 -3.81 12.67
CA ALA A 472 29.17 -4.95 12.19
C ALA A 472 28.89 -6.26 12.96
N GLN A 473 28.56 -6.19 14.25
CA GLN A 473 28.22 -7.33 15.10
C GLN A 473 26.73 -7.72 15.05
N ALA A 474 25.92 -6.95 14.33
CA ALA A 474 24.50 -7.24 14.17
C ALA A 474 24.26 -8.51 13.36
N ASN A 475 23.09 -9.11 13.57
CA ASN A 475 22.60 -10.19 12.71
C ASN A 475 22.57 -9.72 11.23
N SER A 476 22.89 -10.62 10.29
CA SER A 476 22.86 -10.28 8.87
C SER A 476 21.49 -9.78 8.40
N ASP A 477 20.39 -10.30 8.93
CA ASP A 477 19.04 -9.83 8.61
C ASP A 477 18.79 -8.41 9.16
N THR A 478 19.36 -8.06 10.31
CA THR A 478 19.29 -6.69 10.83
C THR A 478 20.10 -5.73 9.95
N ARG A 479 21.31 -6.10 9.55
CA ARG A 479 22.11 -5.29 8.63
C ARG A 479 21.42 -5.10 7.29
N PHE A 480 20.81 -6.16 6.76
CA PHE A 480 20.08 -6.09 5.50
C PHE A 480 18.83 -5.18 5.62
N ALA A 481 18.04 -5.32 6.68
CA ALA A 481 16.87 -4.45 6.94
C ALA A 481 17.28 -2.96 7.04
N ILE A 482 18.43 -2.67 7.67
CA ILE A 482 18.97 -1.31 7.75
C ILE A 482 19.43 -0.80 6.37
N ALA A 483 20.03 -1.66 5.54
CA ALA A 483 20.37 -1.29 4.17
C ALA A 483 19.13 -0.93 3.35
N VAL A 484 18.05 -1.73 3.46
CA VAL A 484 16.79 -1.46 2.78
C VAL A 484 16.13 -0.17 3.32
N ALA A 485 16.12 0.03 4.64
CA ALA A 485 15.60 1.25 5.25
C ALA A 485 16.38 2.50 4.81
N SER A 486 17.71 2.37 4.69
CA SER A 486 18.57 3.45 4.19
C SER A 486 18.29 3.77 2.72
N TYR A 487 18.12 2.74 1.90
CA TYR A 487 17.76 2.86 0.50
C TYR A 487 16.42 3.60 0.31
N ALA A 488 15.38 3.19 1.05
CA ALA A 488 14.08 3.85 1.02
C ALA A 488 14.17 5.32 1.40
N GLN A 489 14.91 5.63 2.47
CA GLN A 489 15.13 7.02 2.91
C GLN A 489 15.90 7.85 1.87
N GLN A 490 16.90 7.26 1.18
CA GLN A 490 17.61 7.95 0.09
C GLN A 490 16.69 8.28 -1.08
N LEU A 491 15.83 7.36 -1.48
CA LEU A 491 14.83 7.61 -2.52
C LEU A 491 13.81 8.70 -2.11
N LYS A 492 13.53 8.84 -0.81
CA LYS A 492 12.69 9.91 -0.25
C LYS A 492 13.43 11.24 -0.03
N GLY A 493 14.68 11.37 -0.48
CA GLY A 493 15.48 12.61 -0.38
C GLY A 493 16.48 12.66 0.77
N GLY A 494 16.65 11.59 1.54
CA GLY A 494 17.77 11.43 2.48
C GLY A 494 17.76 12.33 3.71
N GLN A 495 16.61 12.89 4.13
CA GLN A 495 16.51 13.88 5.21
C GLN A 495 17.21 13.45 6.52
N TYR A 496 17.11 12.18 6.88
CA TYR A 496 17.62 11.68 8.17
C TYR A 496 18.74 10.64 8.04
N ASN A 497 19.17 10.31 6.82
CA ASN A 497 20.24 9.34 6.60
C ASN A 497 21.39 9.86 5.70
N ALA A 498 21.58 11.17 5.66
CA ALA A 498 22.61 11.82 4.82
C ALA A 498 24.03 11.32 5.10
N ALA A 499 24.33 10.79 6.28
CA ALA A 499 25.63 10.19 6.61
C ALA A 499 25.86 8.84 5.90
N MET A 500 24.82 8.23 5.29
CA MET A 500 24.91 6.92 4.63
C MET A 500 24.57 7.06 3.14
N GLY A 501 25.60 7.28 2.31
CA GLY A 501 25.47 7.40 0.86
C GLY A 501 25.22 6.04 0.17
N TRP A 502 24.95 6.08 -1.13
CA TRP A 502 24.62 4.91 -1.95
C TRP A 502 25.65 3.78 -1.86
N ASP A 503 26.97 4.12 -1.85
CA ASP A 503 28.03 3.11 -1.79
C ASP A 503 28.00 2.34 -0.47
N GLN A 504 27.74 3.02 0.64
CA GLN A 504 27.63 2.38 1.95
C GLN A 504 26.37 1.50 2.05
N ILE A 505 25.26 1.93 1.44
CA ILE A 505 24.02 1.12 1.35
C ILE A 505 24.29 -0.16 0.57
N ILE A 506 24.88 -0.06 -0.62
CA ILE A 506 25.22 -1.19 -1.48
C ILE A 506 26.20 -2.14 -0.75
N GLN A 507 27.23 -1.60 -0.13
CA GLN A 507 28.21 -2.39 0.61
C GLN A 507 27.58 -3.15 1.78
N LEU A 508 26.72 -2.48 2.57
CA LEU A 508 26.03 -3.10 3.70
C LEU A 508 25.09 -4.21 3.23
N ALA A 509 24.37 -4.00 2.12
CA ALA A 509 23.50 -5.00 1.51
C ALA A 509 24.30 -6.22 1.04
N GLN A 510 25.42 -6.02 0.32
CA GLN A 510 26.30 -7.11 -0.15
C GLN A 510 26.86 -7.95 0.98
N GLN A 511 27.33 -7.30 2.07
CA GLN A 511 27.89 -7.99 3.24
C GLN A 511 26.85 -8.75 4.07
N SER A 512 25.58 -8.47 3.88
CA SER A 512 24.46 -9.03 4.68
C SER A 512 23.46 -9.84 3.86
N ALA A 513 23.60 -9.86 2.52
CA ALA A 513 22.75 -10.68 1.67
C ALA A 513 22.96 -12.18 1.98
N LYS A 514 21.84 -12.87 2.03
CA LYS A 514 21.78 -14.34 2.10
C LYS A 514 21.06 -14.85 0.87
N PRO A 515 21.39 -16.04 0.35
CA PRO A 515 20.58 -16.66 -0.70
C PRO A 515 19.12 -16.77 -0.27
N ASP A 516 18.24 -16.43 -1.16
CA ASP A 516 16.79 -16.59 -0.98
C ASP A 516 16.18 -17.27 -2.21
N PRO A 517 15.01 -17.95 -2.09
CA PRO A 517 14.42 -18.75 -3.16
C PRO A 517 14.11 -17.98 -4.45
N TYR A 518 14.00 -16.66 -4.36
CA TYR A 518 13.62 -15.81 -5.49
C TYR A 518 14.73 -14.84 -5.90
N GLN A 519 15.93 -14.91 -5.28
CA GLN A 519 17.08 -14.03 -5.54
C GLN A 519 16.79 -12.54 -5.30
N MET A 520 15.87 -12.23 -4.39
CA MET A 520 15.38 -10.85 -4.17
C MET A 520 16.44 -9.96 -3.54
N ARG A 521 17.29 -10.51 -2.66
CA ARG A 521 18.37 -9.73 -2.02
C ARG A 521 19.49 -9.38 -3.01
N GLU A 522 19.73 -10.24 -3.98
CA GLU A 522 20.65 -9.96 -5.08
C GLU A 522 20.07 -8.91 -6.02
N GLU A 523 18.79 -9.05 -6.40
CA GLU A 523 18.07 -8.04 -7.18
C GLU A 523 18.08 -6.67 -6.51
N PHE A 524 17.86 -6.60 -5.19
CA PHE A 524 17.91 -5.36 -4.42
C PHE A 524 19.27 -4.64 -4.57
N ILE A 525 20.38 -5.37 -4.53
CA ILE A 525 21.70 -4.81 -4.71
C ILE A 525 21.84 -4.17 -6.10
N GLU A 526 21.35 -4.82 -7.15
CA GLU A 526 21.36 -4.27 -8.50
C GLU A 526 20.46 -3.03 -8.62
N LEU A 527 19.28 -3.05 -8.03
CA LEU A 527 18.38 -1.89 -7.99
C LEU A 527 19.02 -0.69 -7.24
N ALA A 528 19.77 -0.94 -6.17
CA ALA A 528 20.49 0.11 -5.46
C ALA A 528 21.60 0.74 -6.32
N LYS A 529 22.29 -0.06 -7.16
CA LYS A 529 23.28 0.45 -8.14
C LYS A 529 22.60 1.29 -9.23
N ILE A 530 21.44 0.86 -9.74
CA ILE A 530 20.67 1.61 -10.73
C ILE A 530 20.21 2.95 -10.11
N ALA A 531 19.64 2.93 -8.91
CA ALA A 531 19.21 4.13 -8.20
C ALA A 531 20.36 5.12 -7.98
N LYS A 532 21.54 4.64 -7.58
CA LYS A 532 22.77 5.44 -7.48
C LYS A 532 23.10 6.13 -8.80
N SER A 533 23.08 5.37 -9.91
CA SER A 533 23.41 5.91 -11.23
C SER A 533 22.42 6.97 -11.71
N LEU A 534 21.13 6.77 -11.42
CA LEU A 534 20.07 7.72 -11.79
C LEU A 534 20.09 8.97 -10.91
N SER A 535 20.42 8.84 -9.63
CA SER A 535 20.57 9.99 -8.71
C SER A 535 21.71 10.91 -9.13
N ALA A 536 22.84 10.35 -9.53
CA ALA A 536 24.01 11.13 -10.01
C ALA A 536 23.77 11.90 -11.32
N LYS A 537 22.72 11.57 -12.09
CA LYS A 537 22.34 12.30 -13.33
C LYS A 537 21.39 13.46 -13.06
N LYS A 538 20.82 13.54 -11.86
CA LYS A 538 19.84 14.57 -11.47
C LYS A 538 20.52 15.80 -10.85
N ASP A 539 21.73 15.61 -10.29
CA ASP A 539 22.61 16.68 -9.79
C ASP A 539 23.44 17.28 -10.94
#